data_7464a7525454daac620926ec687273ea
#
_entry.id   7464a7525454daac620926ec687273ea
#
_cell.length_a   1.000
_cell.length_b   1.000
_cell.length_c   1.000
_cell.angle_alpha   90.00
_cell.angle_beta   90.00
_cell.angle_gamma   90.00
#
_symmetry.space_group_name_H-M   'P 1'
#
loop_
_entity.id
_entity.type
_entity.pdbx_description
1 polymer ?
#
loop_
_entity_poly.entity_id
_entity_poly.type
_entity_poly.pdbx_seq_one_letter_code
_entity_poly.pdbx_strand_id
1 'polypeptide(L)'
;MLLILCFFAMELIVFYFAYFFSFVLLTLVVQRIRKKITCSNYNIPRGPRKLPIIGNIHNLLSSQPHRKLRDLAKIYGHVMHLQLGEVSTIVISSAKCAREVMKTHDIHFATRPQILATEIMSYNSTNIAFAPYGNYWRQLRKICTLELLSLKRVNSYQPIREEVFSNLIKWIASQNGTPINLTEAVLSTIYTIVSRAAIGNKCKDQEKLIAVVKQSLKVAAGFDLGDLYPSAKWLQRVTGLRPKLESYLERFQRQTDEILENIINEHKEAKYTKAKADQGGVEDLLDVLLNYEDGSDQDFSLTKNNMKAIILVXXXXXXXXXXXXXXXLGNAQLFEISCQRNSXXXXXXXXXXXLHPPLPLLLPRECGQTCEVNGYHIPIKTKVIVNAWAIARDPTYWTEPERFYPERFIDNTFEYKGSHFEYTPFGAGRRICPGSTFGLRNIDLVLAMLLYHFDWKLPSGIRSEELDMTEEFGVAVRRKDNLLLLPSVYHALNVT
;
A
#
# COMPACT_ATOMS: atom_id res chain seq x y z
N MET A 1 66.09 8.08 -7.87
CA MET A 1 65.72 6.67 -7.66
C MET A 1 64.26 6.56 -7.19
N LEU A 2 63.83 7.28 -6.11
CA LEU A 2 62.44 7.24 -5.61
C LEU A 2 61.39 7.66 -6.65
N LEU A 3 61.63 8.71 -7.43
CA LEU A 3 60.71 9.21 -8.47
C LEU A 3 60.51 8.20 -9.61
N ILE A 4 61.51 7.43 -9.96
CA ILE A 4 61.45 6.39 -11.01
C ILE A 4 60.60 5.20 -10.47
N LEU A 5 60.80 4.82 -9.23
CA LEU A 5 60.03 3.78 -8.57
C LEU A 5 58.52 4.15 -8.47
N CYS A 6 58.21 5.41 -8.11
CA CYS A 6 56.86 5.92 -8.10
C CYS A 6 56.20 5.90 -9.48
N PHE A 7 56.94 6.22 -10.51
CA PHE A 7 56.44 6.20 -11.89
C PHE A 7 56.10 4.77 -12.34
N PHE A 8 56.99 3.81 -12.07
CA PHE A 8 56.74 2.38 -12.37
C PHE A 8 55.57 1.84 -11.57
N ALA A 9 55.40 2.19 -10.29
CA ALA A 9 54.30 1.76 -9.46
C ALA A 9 52.97 2.32 -10.00
N MET A 10 52.98 3.57 -10.46
CA MET A 10 51.80 4.21 -11.05
C MET A 10 51.39 3.54 -12.38
N GLU A 11 52.33 3.24 -13.25
CA GLU A 11 52.06 2.49 -14.49
C GLU A 11 51.49 1.09 -14.18
N LEU A 12 52.07 0.38 -13.23
CA LEU A 12 51.61 -0.94 -12.81
C LEU A 12 50.14 -0.90 -12.31
N ILE A 13 49.82 0.12 -11.51
CA ILE A 13 48.44 0.33 -11.01
C ILE A 13 47.46 0.58 -12.16
N VAL A 14 47.82 1.43 -13.13
CA VAL A 14 47.02 1.72 -14.34
C VAL A 14 46.79 0.43 -15.13
N PHE A 15 47.83 -0.39 -15.33
CA PHE A 15 47.72 -1.69 -16.01
C PHE A 15 46.77 -2.63 -15.28
N TYR A 16 46.87 -2.75 -13.96
CA TYR A 16 45.96 -3.60 -13.17
C TYR A 16 44.52 -3.11 -13.26
N PHE A 17 44.30 -1.80 -13.21
CA PHE A 17 42.96 -1.21 -13.41
C PHE A 17 42.43 -1.49 -14.83
N ALA A 18 43.25 -1.36 -15.86
CA ALA A 18 42.85 -1.65 -17.25
C ALA A 18 42.46 -3.15 -17.40
N TYR A 19 43.28 -4.06 -16.86
CA TYR A 19 43.00 -5.50 -16.86
C TYR A 19 41.72 -5.84 -16.10
N PHE A 20 41.55 -5.26 -14.94
CA PHE A 20 40.33 -5.45 -14.12
C PHE A 20 39.09 -4.99 -14.87
N PHE A 21 39.13 -3.79 -15.47
CA PHE A 21 38.04 -3.23 -16.26
C PHE A 21 37.73 -4.11 -17.49
N SER A 22 38.77 -4.57 -18.20
CA SER A 22 38.61 -5.46 -19.36
C SER A 22 37.97 -6.80 -18.94
N PHE A 23 38.38 -7.37 -17.82
CA PHE A 23 37.82 -8.61 -17.29
C PHE A 23 36.36 -8.43 -16.91
N VAL A 24 36.02 -7.33 -16.24
CA VAL A 24 34.63 -6.99 -15.87
C VAL A 24 33.79 -6.81 -17.14
N LEU A 25 34.31 -6.10 -18.15
CA LEU A 25 33.61 -5.91 -19.42
C LEU A 25 33.37 -7.24 -20.14
N LEU A 26 34.38 -8.11 -20.18
CA LEU A 26 34.28 -9.44 -20.80
C LEU A 26 33.22 -10.30 -20.08
N THR A 27 33.22 -10.31 -18.75
CA THR A 27 32.23 -11.07 -17.97
C THR A 27 30.81 -10.55 -18.22
N LEU A 28 30.65 -9.23 -18.31
CA LEU A 28 29.34 -8.61 -18.64
C LEU A 28 28.87 -8.98 -20.06
N VAL A 29 29.79 -8.99 -21.02
CA VAL A 29 29.50 -9.39 -22.42
C VAL A 29 29.09 -10.88 -22.45
N VAL A 30 29.86 -11.76 -21.80
CA VAL A 30 29.55 -13.19 -21.74
C VAL A 30 28.19 -13.44 -21.08
N GLN A 31 27.90 -12.76 -19.97
CA GLN A 31 26.60 -12.85 -19.31
C GLN A 31 25.47 -12.38 -20.24
N ARG A 32 25.68 -11.30 -20.98
CA ARG A 32 24.69 -10.81 -21.97
C ARG A 32 24.44 -11.82 -23.08
N ILE A 33 25.50 -12.41 -23.61
CA ILE A 33 25.40 -13.43 -24.68
C ILE A 33 24.63 -14.65 -24.15
N ARG A 34 25.00 -15.16 -22.98
CA ARG A 34 24.30 -16.30 -22.34
C ARG A 34 22.81 -15.99 -22.14
N LYS A 35 22.49 -14.82 -21.57
CA LYS A 35 21.10 -14.39 -21.34
C LYS A 35 20.29 -14.28 -22.65
N LYS A 36 20.93 -13.79 -23.72
CA LYS A 36 20.30 -13.67 -25.05
C LYS A 36 20.00 -15.04 -25.66
N ILE A 37 20.91 -15.99 -25.52
CA ILE A 37 20.74 -17.37 -26.01
C ILE A 37 19.60 -18.08 -25.26
N THR A 38 19.54 -17.93 -23.93
CA THR A 38 18.53 -18.59 -23.10
C THR A 38 17.12 -18.01 -23.31
N CYS A 39 17.02 -16.72 -23.63
CA CYS A 39 15.73 -16.02 -23.81
C CYS A 39 15.20 -16.04 -25.25
N SER A 40 15.97 -16.58 -26.19
CA SER A 40 15.65 -16.51 -27.62
C SER A 40 14.37 -17.24 -28.04
N ASN A 41 13.91 -18.23 -27.25
CA ASN A 41 12.79 -19.09 -27.62
C ASN A 41 11.44 -18.71 -27.00
N TYR A 42 11.36 -17.59 -26.25
CA TYR A 42 10.13 -17.23 -25.54
C TYR A 42 9.54 -15.91 -26.06
N ASN A 43 8.24 -15.89 -26.28
CA ASN A 43 7.50 -14.69 -26.64
C ASN A 43 7.35 -13.80 -25.39
N ILE A 44 8.36 -12.92 -25.16
CA ILE A 44 8.38 -11.97 -24.03
C ILE A 44 7.74 -10.65 -24.47
N PRO A 45 6.94 -10.00 -23.61
CA PRO A 45 6.30 -8.72 -23.99
C PRO A 45 7.34 -7.64 -24.35
N ARG A 46 6.95 -6.77 -25.25
CA ARG A 46 7.76 -5.60 -25.64
C ARG A 46 7.82 -4.59 -24.48
N GLY A 47 8.82 -3.71 -24.54
CA GLY A 47 8.98 -2.63 -23.56
C GLY A 47 9.94 -1.58 -24.06
N PRO A 48 10.11 -0.49 -23.31
CA PRO A 48 11.02 0.61 -23.71
C PRO A 48 12.46 0.16 -23.75
N ARG A 49 13.26 0.93 -24.50
CA ARG A 49 14.69 0.66 -24.65
C ARG A 49 15.39 0.63 -23.28
N LYS A 50 16.13 -0.45 -23.07
CA LYS A 50 16.88 -0.68 -21.81
C LYS A 50 18.23 0.02 -21.89
N LEU A 51 18.57 0.79 -20.87
CA LEU A 51 19.90 1.36 -20.71
C LEU A 51 20.85 0.29 -20.11
N PRO A 52 22.15 0.37 -20.40
CA PRO A 52 23.11 -0.54 -19.76
C PRO A 52 23.02 -0.45 -18.23
N ILE A 53 23.15 -1.57 -17.55
CA ILE A 53 23.14 -1.73 -16.10
C ILE A 53 21.75 -1.41 -15.50
N ILE A 54 21.27 -0.17 -15.60
CA ILE A 54 20.05 0.28 -14.93
C ILE A 54 18.75 -0.21 -15.61
N GLY A 55 18.84 -0.68 -16.87
CA GLY A 55 17.64 -1.13 -17.58
C GLY A 55 16.64 0.01 -17.78
N ASN A 56 15.43 -0.19 -17.28
CA ASN A 56 14.31 0.74 -17.40
C ASN A 56 14.04 1.55 -16.13
N ILE A 57 14.94 1.57 -15.14
CA ILE A 57 14.77 2.34 -13.89
C ILE A 57 14.49 3.82 -14.22
N HIS A 58 15.20 4.38 -15.19
CA HIS A 58 15.01 5.77 -15.64
C HIS A 58 13.57 6.09 -16.06
N ASN A 59 12.82 5.11 -16.55
CA ASN A 59 11.42 5.29 -16.93
C ASN A 59 10.48 5.41 -15.71
N LEU A 60 10.95 4.99 -14.51
CA LEU A 60 10.19 5.06 -13.27
C LEU A 60 10.59 6.26 -12.39
N LEU A 61 11.66 6.98 -12.76
CA LEU A 61 12.12 8.18 -12.05
C LEU A 61 11.18 9.35 -12.36
N SER A 62 9.96 9.25 -11.82
CA SER A 62 8.89 10.22 -11.98
C SER A 62 8.20 10.38 -10.63
N SER A 63 7.70 11.57 -10.36
CA SER A 63 6.86 11.81 -9.18
C SER A 63 5.55 10.99 -9.23
N GLN A 64 5.14 10.55 -10.43
CA GLN A 64 3.89 9.81 -10.63
C GLN A 64 4.14 8.59 -11.55
N PRO A 65 4.82 7.53 -11.06
CA PRO A 65 5.18 6.38 -11.89
C PRO A 65 3.97 5.64 -12.49
N HIS A 66 2.83 5.62 -11.83
CA HIS A 66 1.61 4.98 -12.35
C HIS A 66 1.12 5.66 -13.64
N ARG A 67 1.22 6.99 -13.74
CA ARG A 67 0.86 7.75 -14.95
C ARG A 67 1.87 7.48 -16.07
N LYS A 68 3.16 7.52 -15.75
CA LYS A 68 4.24 7.22 -16.70
C LYS A 68 4.08 5.80 -17.27
N LEU A 69 3.75 4.82 -16.43
CA LEU A 69 3.51 3.43 -16.86
C LEU A 69 2.28 3.32 -17.78
N ARG A 70 1.21 4.09 -17.53
CA ARG A 70 0.06 4.15 -18.44
C ARG A 70 0.49 4.67 -19.82
N ASP A 71 1.25 5.76 -19.86
CA ASP A 71 1.65 6.38 -21.13
C ASP A 71 2.59 5.44 -21.91
N LEU A 72 3.47 4.72 -21.23
CA LEU A 72 4.30 3.68 -21.85
C LEU A 72 3.44 2.51 -22.37
N ALA A 73 2.39 2.13 -21.64
CA ALA A 73 1.50 1.04 -22.07
C ALA A 73 0.74 1.38 -23.36
N LYS A 74 0.45 2.66 -23.63
CA LYS A 74 -0.14 3.11 -24.91
C LYS A 74 0.78 2.81 -26.10
N ILE A 75 2.12 2.82 -25.85
CA ILE A 75 3.13 2.60 -26.89
C ILE A 75 3.49 1.12 -27.03
N TYR A 76 3.69 0.42 -25.90
CA TYR A 76 4.27 -0.93 -25.87
C TYR A 76 3.23 -2.03 -25.66
N GLY A 77 1.98 -1.66 -25.34
CA GLY A 77 0.87 -2.59 -25.12
C GLY A 77 0.53 -2.82 -23.66
N HIS A 78 -0.60 -3.49 -23.44
CA HIS A 78 -1.21 -3.71 -22.13
C HIS A 78 -0.43 -4.68 -21.23
N VAL A 79 0.46 -5.49 -21.82
CA VAL A 79 1.42 -6.36 -21.11
C VAL A 79 2.79 -5.87 -21.54
N MET A 80 3.49 -5.16 -20.67
CA MET A 80 4.76 -4.50 -21.00
C MET A 80 5.89 -5.03 -20.11
N HIS A 81 7.03 -5.33 -20.72
CA HIS A 81 8.22 -5.80 -19.99
C HIS A 81 9.14 -4.62 -19.64
N LEU A 82 9.55 -4.55 -18.39
CA LEU A 82 10.58 -3.65 -17.87
C LEU A 82 11.71 -4.46 -17.26
N GLN A 83 12.93 -4.03 -17.47
CA GLN A 83 14.11 -4.56 -16.79
C GLN A 83 14.53 -3.53 -15.74
N LEU A 84 14.33 -3.82 -14.45
CA LEU A 84 14.70 -2.91 -13.36
C LEU A 84 15.98 -3.45 -12.71
N GLY A 85 17.13 -2.92 -13.16
CA GLY A 85 18.40 -3.53 -12.82
C GLY A 85 18.47 -4.96 -13.37
N GLU A 86 18.61 -5.93 -12.46
CA GLU A 86 18.60 -7.38 -12.81
C GLU A 86 17.20 -7.99 -12.79
N VAL A 87 16.19 -7.27 -12.28
CA VAL A 87 14.86 -7.81 -12.02
C VAL A 87 13.95 -7.64 -13.24
N SER A 88 13.48 -8.77 -13.78
CA SER A 88 12.46 -8.83 -14.83
C SER A 88 11.12 -8.44 -14.20
N THR A 89 10.44 -7.46 -14.78
CA THR A 89 9.16 -6.94 -14.28
C THR A 89 8.16 -6.82 -15.43
N ILE A 90 6.95 -7.32 -15.23
CA ILE A 90 5.83 -7.17 -16.18
C ILE A 90 4.85 -6.15 -15.59
N VAL A 91 4.42 -5.22 -16.41
CA VAL A 91 3.37 -4.24 -16.05
C VAL A 91 2.11 -4.59 -16.84
N ILE A 92 1.01 -4.77 -16.11
CA ILE A 92 -0.32 -5.08 -16.63
C ILE A 92 -1.17 -3.80 -16.57
N SER A 93 -1.73 -3.39 -17.73
CA SER A 93 -2.47 -2.13 -17.86
C SER A 93 -3.82 -2.29 -18.57
N SER A 94 -4.42 -3.50 -18.57
CA SER A 94 -5.80 -3.70 -19.05
C SER A 94 -6.57 -4.65 -18.15
N ALA A 95 -7.89 -4.51 -18.13
CA ALA A 95 -8.79 -5.35 -17.32
C ALA A 95 -8.70 -6.83 -17.73
N LYS A 96 -8.63 -7.12 -19.03
CA LYS A 96 -8.48 -8.48 -19.56
C LYS A 96 -7.23 -9.17 -18.98
N CYS A 97 -6.05 -8.53 -19.09
CA CYS A 97 -4.79 -9.10 -18.61
C CYS A 97 -4.73 -9.15 -17.08
N ALA A 98 -5.33 -8.18 -16.40
CA ALA A 98 -5.47 -8.18 -14.94
C ALA A 98 -6.29 -9.39 -14.48
N ARG A 99 -7.36 -9.74 -15.21
CA ARG A 99 -8.18 -10.92 -14.94
C ARG A 99 -7.35 -12.21 -15.08
N GLU A 100 -6.51 -12.30 -16.12
CA GLU A 100 -5.63 -13.47 -16.31
C GLU A 100 -4.68 -13.63 -15.10
N VAL A 101 -4.04 -12.55 -14.66
CA VAL A 101 -3.06 -12.55 -13.55
C VAL A 101 -3.74 -12.78 -12.19
N MET A 102 -4.92 -12.16 -11.95
CA MET A 102 -5.52 -12.13 -10.62
C MET A 102 -6.68 -13.11 -10.43
N LYS A 103 -7.10 -13.84 -11.50
CA LYS A 103 -8.18 -14.83 -11.42
C LYS A 103 -7.80 -16.13 -12.14
N THR A 104 -7.54 -16.09 -13.44
CA THR A 104 -7.28 -17.30 -14.25
C THR A 104 -6.03 -18.03 -13.78
N HIS A 105 -4.90 -17.30 -13.65
CA HIS A 105 -3.61 -17.83 -13.22
C HIS A 105 -3.22 -17.36 -11.80
N ASP A 106 -4.22 -17.02 -10.99
CA ASP A 106 -4.03 -16.40 -9.68
C ASP A 106 -3.02 -17.15 -8.79
N ILE A 107 -3.06 -18.48 -8.77
CA ILE A 107 -2.17 -19.29 -7.94
C ILE A 107 -0.69 -19.09 -8.31
N HIS A 108 -0.41 -18.92 -9.61
CA HIS A 108 0.96 -18.69 -10.12
C HIS A 108 1.48 -17.29 -9.73
N PHE A 109 0.58 -16.33 -9.50
CA PHE A 109 0.92 -14.94 -9.16
C PHE A 109 0.53 -14.57 -7.71
N ALA A 110 0.19 -15.55 -6.88
CA ALA A 110 -0.23 -15.29 -5.51
C ALA A 110 0.95 -14.99 -4.56
N THR A 111 2.18 -15.31 -4.95
CA THR A 111 3.38 -15.02 -4.15
C THR A 111 3.77 -13.54 -4.22
N ARG A 112 4.52 -13.08 -3.22
CA ARG A 112 5.06 -11.72 -3.11
C ARG A 112 6.57 -11.74 -3.29
N PRO A 113 7.15 -10.77 -4.01
CA PRO A 113 8.60 -10.64 -4.03
C PRO A 113 9.13 -10.27 -2.65
N GLN A 114 10.25 -10.83 -2.27
CA GLN A 114 10.93 -10.47 -1.04
C GLN A 114 11.67 -9.14 -1.27
N ILE A 115 11.44 -8.19 -0.39
CA ILE A 115 12.01 -6.84 -0.42
C ILE A 115 12.61 -6.58 0.96
N LEU A 116 13.83 -6.06 1.03
CA LEU A 116 14.56 -5.86 2.29
C LEU A 116 13.73 -5.13 3.35
N ALA A 117 13.09 -4.03 2.96
CA ALA A 117 12.28 -3.23 3.90
C ALA A 117 11.12 -4.06 4.48
N THR A 118 10.44 -4.87 3.65
CA THR A 118 9.33 -5.71 4.14
C THR A 118 9.83 -6.88 4.96
N GLU A 119 11.00 -7.43 4.62
CA GLU A 119 11.62 -8.53 5.37
C GLU A 119 11.90 -8.08 6.82
N ILE A 120 12.56 -6.95 6.99
CA ILE A 120 12.93 -6.42 8.33
C ILE A 120 11.66 -5.94 9.06
N MET A 121 10.87 -5.04 8.44
CA MET A 121 9.75 -4.35 9.08
C MET A 121 8.56 -5.25 9.40
N SER A 122 8.43 -6.41 8.75
CA SER A 122 7.31 -7.33 8.99
C SER A 122 7.77 -8.69 9.51
N TYR A 123 8.85 -8.72 10.27
CA TYR A 123 9.34 -9.92 10.96
C TYR A 123 9.48 -11.10 9.97
N ASN A 124 10.37 -10.95 8.99
CA ASN A 124 10.61 -11.92 7.90
C ASN A 124 9.37 -12.11 7.00
N SER A 125 8.70 -11.01 6.67
CA SER A 125 7.52 -11.01 5.79
C SER A 125 6.41 -11.94 6.28
N THR A 126 6.14 -11.97 7.60
CA THR A 126 5.11 -12.86 8.17
C THR A 126 3.71 -12.23 8.25
N ASN A 127 3.52 -10.99 7.77
CA ASN A 127 2.20 -10.37 7.74
C ASN A 127 1.37 -10.82 6.52
N ILE A 128 0.05 -10.55 6.56
CA ILE A 128 -0.92 -10.95 5.52
C ILE A 128 -0.61 -10.34 4.13
N ALA A 129 0.01 -9.16 4.09
CA ALA A 129 0.29 -8.43 2.85
C ALA A 129 1.47 -9.02 2.08
N PHE A 130 2.57 -9.37 2.78
CA PHE A 130 3.85 -9.73 2.17
C PHE A 130 4.27 -11.19 2.35
N ALA A 131 3.62 -11.97 3.22
CA ALA A 131 3.94 -13.40 3.38
C ALA A 131 3.86 -14.12 2.03
N PRO A 132 4.85 -14.96 1.69
CA PRO A 132 4.79 -15.81 0.49
C PRO A 132 3.53 -16.67 0.48
N TYR A 133 3.02 -16.98 -0.70
CA TYR A 133 1.87 -17.86 -0.83
C TYR A 133 2.24 -19.28 -0.41
N GLY A 134 1.53 -19.84 0.56
CA GLY A 134 1.80 -21.16 1.13
C GLY A 134 0.82 -21.46 2.26
N ASN A 135 1.10 -22.53 3.01
CA ASN A 135 0.19 -22.96 4.09
C ASN A 135 0.05 -21.89 5.17
N TYR A 136 1.16 -21.32 5.63
CA TYR A 136 1.17 -20.24 6.61
C TYR A 136 0.25 -19.10 6.18
N TRP A 137 0.42 -18.61 4.95
CA TRP A 137 -0.39 -17.49 4.43
C TRP A 137 -1.89 -17.85 4.36
N ARG A 138 -2.21 -19.11 3.96
CA ARG A 138 -3.62 -19.55 3.87
C ARG A 138 -4.28 -19.54 5.25
N GLN A 139 -3.60 -20.02 6.28
CA GLN A 139 -4.12 -20.02 7.66
C GLN A 139 -4.26 -18.59 8.18
N LEU A 140 -3.23 -17.76 7.98
CA LEU A 140 -3.29 -16.34 8.33
C LEU A 140 -4.46 -15.64 7.64
N ARG A 141 -4.68 -15.93 6.35
CA ARG A 141 -5.80 -15.38 5.57
C ARG A 141 -7.14 -15.80 6.15
N LYS A 142 -7.27 -17.05 6.56
CA LYS A 142 -8.49 -17.59 7.20
C LYS A 142 -8.79 -16.81 8.48
N ILE A 143 -7.82 -16.66 9.37
CA ILE A 143 -7.96 -15.88 10.62
C ILE A 143 -8.37 -14.44 10.29
N CYS A 144 -7.66 -13.77 9.39
CA CYS A 144 -7.96 -12.38 9.02
C CYS A 144 -9.38 -12.21 8.47
N THR A 145 -9.87 -13.14 7.65
CA THR A 145 -11.18 -12.97 7.00
C THR A 145 -12.35 -13.42 7.87
N LEU A 146 -12.19 -14.45 8.69
CA LEU A 146 -13.28 -15.01 9.48
C LEU A 146 -13.38 -14.41 10.89
N GLU A 147 -12.22 -14.18 11.53
CA GLU A 147 -12.20 -13.74 12.93
C GLU A 147 -11.98 -12.23 13.09
N LEU A 148 -11.05 -11.65 12.32
CA LEU A 148 -10.65 -10.25 12.53
C LEU A 148 -11.47 -9.25 11.72
N LEU A 149 -11.80 -9.57 10.47
CA LEU A 149 -12.37 -8.62 9.50
C LEU A 149 -13.68 -9.12 8.87
N SER A 150 -14.34 -10.10 9.50
CA SER A 150 -15.68 -10.55 9.08
C SER A 150 -16.70 -9.41 9.26
N LEU A 151 -17.77 -9.45 8.50
CA LEU A 151 -18.84 -8.43 8.59
C LEU A 151 -19.38 -8.30 10.03
N LYS A 152 -19.56 -9.41 10.72
CA LYS A 152 -20.01 -9.44 12.13
C LYS A 152 -19.02 -8.65 13.01
N ARG A 153 -17.72 -8.93 12.86
CA ARG A 153 -16.66 -8.25 13.65
C ARG A 153 -16.57 -6.75 13.28
N VAL A 154 -16.64 -6.43 12.01
CA VAL A 154 -16.63 -5.01 11.54
C VAL A 154 -17.84 -4.25 12.13
N ASN A 155 -19.01 -4.89 12.19
CA ASN A 155 -20.21 -4.27 12.76
C ASN A 155 -20.10 -4.08 14.28
N SER A 156 -19.44 -5.00 15.01
CA SER A 156 -19.26 -4.85 16.47
C SER A 156 -18.43 -3.62 16.86
N TYR A 157 -17.64 -3.06 15.93
CA TYR A 157 -16.90 -1.81 16.16
C TYR A 157 -17.74 -0.55 15.84
N GLN A 158 -19.02 -0.68 15.53
CA GLN A 158 -19.89 0.46 15.22
C GLN A 158 -19.95 1.49 16.37
N PRO A 159 -20.10 1.11 17.64
CA PRO A 159 -20.12 2.11 18.73
C PRO A 159 -18.83 2.94 18.80
N ILE A 160 -17.67 2.30 18.55
CA ILE A 160 -16.37 3.00 18.52
C ILE A 160 -16.39 4.05 17.41
N ARG A 161 -16.85 3.66 16.20
CA ARG A 161 -16.90 4.58 15.06
C ARG A 161 -17.83 5.77 15.33
N GLU A 162 -19.02 5.49 15.85
CA GLU A 162 -20.02 6.54 16.14
C GLU A 162 -19.50 7.54 17.18
N GLU A 163 -18.95 7.05 18.28
CA GLU A 163 -18.35 7.88 19.33
C GLU A 163 -17.23 8.76 18.78
N VAL A 164 -16.25 8.14 18.10
CA VAL A 164 -15.03 8.85 17.64
C VAL A 164 -15.38 9.86 16.54
N PHE A 165 -16.26 9.51 15.62
CA PHE A 165 -16.70 10.45 14.58
C PHE A 165 -17.59 11.58 15.17
N SER A 166 -18.45 11.28 16.15
CA SER A 166 -19.24 12.32 16.83
C SER A 166 -18.33 13.35 17.51
N ASN A 167 -17.23 12.90 18.12
CA ASN A 167 -16.24 13.79 18.71
C ASN A 167 -15.55 14.66 17.65
N LEU A 168 -15.23 14.09 16.47
CA LEU A 168 -14.71 14.87 15.34
C LEU A 168 -15.71 15.96 14.91
N ILE A 169 -17.00 15.60 14.74
CA ILE A 169 -18.05 16.54 14.32
C ILE A 169 -18.23 17.67 15.35
N LYS A 170 -18.25 17.34 16.65
CA LYS A 170 -18.34 18.33 17.74
C LYS A 170 -17.14 19.28 17.69
N TRP A 171 -15.93 18.75 17.50
CA TRP A 171 -14.71 19.56 17.38
C TRP A 171 -14.78 20.48 16.15
N ILE A 172 -15.18 19.97 14.99
CA ILE A 172 -15.33 20.79 13.77
C ILE A 172 -16.36 21.91 13.99
N ALA A 173 -17.49 21.59 14.62
CA ALA A 173 -18.53 22.59 14.93
C ALA A 173 -18.02 23.71 15.84
N SER A 174 -17.12 23.38 16.80
CA SER A 174 -16.50 24.41 17.66
C SER A 174 -15.54 25.34 16.91
N GLN A 175 -15.11 24.94 15.67
CA GLN A 175 -14.23 25.73 14.80
C GLN A 175 -15.01 26.52 13.73
N ASN A 176 -16.32 26.65 13.89
CA ASN A 176 -17.20 27.27 12.89
C ASN A 176 -16.64 28.61 12.37
N GLY A 177 -16.50 28.72 11.05
CA GLY A 177 -15.98 29.91 10.38
C GLY A 177 -14.46 30.10 10.45
N THR A 178 -13.70 29.21 11.09
CA THR A 178 -12.24 29.27 11.13
C THR A 178 -11.62 28.17 10.25
N PRO A 179 -10.48 28.43 9.57
CA PRO A 179 -9.84 27.42 8.74
C PRO A 179 -9.33 26.25 9.58
N ILE A 180 -9.68 25.02 9.23
CA ILE A 180 -9.19 23.81 9.88
C ILE A 180 -8.38 22.95 8.89
N ASN A 181 -7.42 22.19 9.41
CA ASN A 181 -6.70 21.15 8.65
C ASN A 181 -7.53 19.86 8.71
N LEU A 182 -8.46 19.72 7.74
CA LEU A 182 -9.37 18.58 7.69
C LEU A 182 -8.60 17.26 7.44
N THR A 183 -7.52 17.30 6.67
CA THR A 183 -6.67 16.12 6.41
C THR A 183 -6.14 15.52 7.72
N GLU A 184 -5.51 16.33 8.56
CA GLU A 184 -4.94 15.85 9.84
C GLU A 184 -6.03 15.42 10.82
N ALA A 185 -7.14 16.14 10.89
CA ALA A 185 -8.26 15.82 11.78
C ALA A 185 -8.85 14.43 11.44
N VAL A 186 -9.15 14.19 10.16
CA VAL A 186 -9.70 12.90 9.71
C VAL A 186 -8.69 11.77 9.89
N LEU A 187 -7.41 12.00 9.56
CA LEU A 187 -6.36 10.98 9.73
C LEU A 187 -6.22 10.58 11.20
N SER A 188 -6.16 11.55 12.11
CA SER A 188 -6.07 11.30 13.56
C SER A 188 -7.27 10.49 14.06
N THR A 189 -8.46 10.86 13.62
CA THR A 189 -9.73 10.20 13.95
C THR A 189 -9.72 8.73 13.50
N ILE A 190 -9.31 8.47 12.25
CA ILE A 190 -9.26 7.09 11.71
C ILE A 190 -8.20 6.27 12.47
N TYR A 191 -7.03 6.86 12.78
CA TYR A 191 -6.03 6.16 13.59
C TYR A 191 -6.59 5.78 14.96
N THR A 192 -7.38 6.64 15.59
CA THR A 192 -8.04 6.34 16.87
C THR A 192 -8.99 5.14 16.73
N ILE A 193 -9.83 5.11 15.70
CA ILE A 193 -10.75 3.99 15.44
C ILE A 193 -9.98 2.68 15.24
N VAL A 194 -8.94 2.71 14.40
CA VAL A 194 -8.13 1.50 14.09
C VAL A 194 -7.40 1.01 15.34
N SER A 195 -6.81 1.91 16.13
CA SER A 195 -6.13 1.55 17.39
C SER A 195 -7.11 0.93 18.39
N ARG A 196 -8.30 1.56 18.57
CA ARG A 196 -9.30 1.04 19.51
C ARG A 196 -9.87 -0.29 19.07
N ALA A 197 -10.06 -0.50 17.77
CA ALA A 197 -10.51 -1.79 17.22
C ALA A 197 -9.43 -2.88 17.34
N ALA A 198 -8.15 -2.50 17.23
CA ALA A 198 -7.03 -3.45 17.23
C ALA A 198 -6.58 -3.84 18.64
N ILE A 199 -6.52 -2.88 19.56
CA ILE A 199 -5.88 -3.04 20.87
C ILE A 199 -6.73 -2.46 22.05
N GLY A 200 -8.02 -2.17 21.79
CA GLY A 200 -8.93 -1.67 22.84
C GLY A 200 -8.73 -0.20 23.20
N ASN A 201 -9.42 0.21 24.26
CA ASN A 201 -9.51 1.63 24.65
C ASN A 201 -8.33 2.14 25.48
N LYS A 202 -7.51 1.27 26.03
CA LYS A 202 -6.47 1.65 27.02
C LYS A 202 -5.07 1.39 26.48
N CYS A 203 -4.67 2.11 25.46
CA CYS A 203 -3.27 2.06 24.99
C CYS A 203 -2.55 3.34 25.43
N LYS A 204 -1.64 3.24 26.37
CA LYS A 204 -0.81 4.37 26.84
C LYS A 204 0.10 4.91 25.72
N ASP A 205 0.56 4.03 24.84
CA ASP A 205 1.49 4.36 23.76
C ASP A 205 0.81 4.62 22.41
N GLN A 206 -0.50 4.96 22.40
CA GLN A 206 -1.26 5.19 21.16
C GLN A 206 -0.60 6.23 20.24
N GLU A 207 -0.14 7.35 20.80
CA GLU A 207 0.50 8.41 20.01
C GLU A 207 1.82 7.94 19.40
N LYS A 208 2.60 7.17 20.16
CA LYS A 208 3.85 6.58 19.66
C LYS A 208 3.56 5.58 18.55
N LEU A 209 2.53 4.74 18.71
CA LEU A 209 2.11 3.77 17.69
C LEU A 209 1.68 4.50 16.41
N ILE A 210 0.91 5.58 16.51
CA ILE A 210 0.50 6.40 15.35
C ILE A 210 1.75 6.95 14.63
N ALA A 211 2.74 7.48 15.38
CA ALA A 211 3.98 8.00 14.81
C ALA A 211 4.76 6.90 14.06
N VAL A 212 4.85 5.71 14.66
CA VAL A 212 5.50 4.54 14.05
C VAL A 212 4.79 4.14 12.75
N VAL A 213 3.47 4.07 12.74
CA VAL A 213 2.69 3.70 11.53
C VAL A 213 2.93 4.74 10.42
N LYS A 214 2.89 6.03 10.73
CA LYS A 214 3.17 7.12 9.76
C LYS A 214 4.59 6.98 9.17
N GLN A 215 5.59 6.67 9.99
CA GLN A 215 6.98 6.50 9.56
C GLN A 215 7.16 5.21 8.74
N SER A 216 6.49 4.12 9.11
CA SER A 216 6.52 2.84 8.37
C SER A 216 6.12 3.01 6.92
N LEU A 217 5.09 3.82 6.65
CA LEU A 217 4.61 4.09 5.29
C LEU A 217 5.67 4.80 4.43
N LYS A 218 6.43 5.71 5.04
CA LYS A 218 7.53 6.42 4.34
C LYS A 218 8.68 5.46 4.01
N VAL A 219 9.07 4.63 4.98
CA VAL A 219 10.16 3.67 4.84
C VAL A 219 9.81 2.59 3.80
N ALA A 220 8.58 2.08 3.82
CA ALA A 220 8.13 1.02 2.91
C ALA A 220 8.03 1.49 1.44
N ALA A 221 8.02 2.80 1.18
CA ALA A 221 8.00 3.35 -0.18
C ALA A 221 9.38 3.30 -0.87
N GLY A 222 10.46 3.09 -0.13
CA GLY A 222 11.83 3.07 -0.64
C GLY A 222 12.18 1.75 -1.35
N PHE A 223 12.96 1.85 -2.42
CA PHE A 223 13.57 0.69 -3.09
C PHE A 223 15.02 0.56 -2.65
N ASP A 224 15.41 -0.62 -2.19
CA ASP A 224 16.83 -0.94 -1.99
C ASP A 224 17.48 -1.33 -3.32
N LEU A 225 18.71 -0.88 -3.53
CA LEU A 225 19.51 -1.29 -4.68
C LEU A 225 19.75 -2.81 -4.69
N GLY A 226 19.81 -3.45 -3.50
CA GLY A 226 19.95 -4.90 -3.38
C GLY A 226 18.73 -5.67 -3.89
N ASP A 227 17.56 -5.05 -3.81
CA ASP A 227 16.33 -5.63 -4.37
C ASP A 227 16.30 -5.57 -5.89
N LEU A 228 17.06 -4.64 -6.48
CA LEU A 228 17.18 -4.46 -7.94
C LEU A 228 18.39 -5.19 -8.54
N TYR A 229 19.44 -5.42 -7.72
CA TYR A 229 20.69 -6.09 -8.14
C TYR A 229 21.03 -7.21 -7.18
N PRO A 230 20.24 -8.30 -7.18
CA PRO A 230 20.47 -9.42 -6.23
C PRO A 230 21.83 -10.09 -6.37
N SER A 231 22.47 -10.08 -7.56
CA SER A 231 23.82 -10.65 -7.74
C SER A 231 24.92 -9.75 -7.16
N ALA A 232 24.64 -8.46 -6.94
CA ALA A 232 25.60 -7.46 -6.46
C ALA A 232 25.44 -7.12 -4.96
N LYS A 233 24.72 -7.94 -4.19
CA LYS A 233 24.54 -7.73 -2.74
C LYS A 233 25.86 -7.66 -1.98
N TRP A 234 26.87 -8.45 -2.42
CA TRP A 234 28.22 -8.45 -1.83
C TRP A 234 28.90 -7.08 -1.96
N LEU A 235 28.79 -6.44 -3.14
CA LEU A 235 29.39 -5.13 -3.39
C LEU A 235 28.74 -4.04 -2.50
N GLN A 236 27.44 -4.12 -2.29
CA GLN A 236 26.71 -3.20 -1.41
C GLN A 236 27.15 -3.35 0.06
N ARG A 237 27.50 -4.57 0.48
CA ARG A 237 28.07 -4.82 1.82
C ARG A 237 29.43 -4.18 1.96
N VAL A 238 30.30 -4.34 0.95
CA VAL A 238 31.67 -3.78 0.95
C VAL A 238 31.64 -2.24 0.92
N THR A 239 30.71 -1.64 0.15
CA THR A 239 30.56 -0.18 0.06
C THR A 239 29.86 0.45 1.28
N GLY A 240 29.32 -0.36 2.18
CA GLY A 240 28.61 0.11 3.37
C GLY A 240 27.20 0.66 3.13
N LEU A 241 26.72 0.66 1.89
CA LEU A 241 25.38 1.16 1.56
C LEU A 241 24.29 0.30 2.18
N ARG A 242 24.39 -1.01 1.97
CA ARG A 242 23.39 -1.96 2.50
C ARG A 242 23.43 -2.03 4.04
N PRO A 243 24.60 -2.15 4.73
CA PRO A 243 24.63 -2.12 6.19
C PRO A 243 24.04 -0.84 6.81
N LYS A 244 24.23 0.33 6.18
CA LYS A 244 23.63 1.58 6.66
C LYS A 244 22.10 1.52 6.59
N LEU A 245 21.54 1.04 5.48
CA LEU A 245 20.09 0.88 5.32
C LEU A 245 19.54 -0.18 6.28
N GLU A 246 20.20 -1.34 6.37
CA GLU A 246 19.83 -2.42 7.31
C GLU A 246 19.81 -1.89 8.75
N SER A 247 20.88 -1.21 9.18
CA SER A 247 20.98 -0.63 10.53
C SER A 247 19.86 0.39 10.80
N TYR A 248 19.53 1.23 9.82
CA TYR A 248 18.42 2.17 9.93
C TYR A 248 17.08 1.45 10.10
N LEU A 249 16.81 0.46 9.25
CA LEU A 249 15.56 -0.33 9.27
C LEU A 249 15.45 -1.14 10.57
N GLU A 250 16.54 -1.76 11.02
CA GLU A 250 16.60 -2.53 12.26
C GLU A 250 16.39 -1.66 13.50
N ARG A 251 16.99 -0.46 13.52
CA ARG A 251 16.79 0.48 14.62
C ARG A 251 15.32 0.90 14.72
N PHE A 252 14.72 1.19 13.57
CA PHE A 252 13.30 1.55 13.50
C PHE A 252 12.42 0.35 13.90
N GLN A 253 12.76 -0.85 13.44
CA GLN A 253 12.04 -2.07 13.78
C GLN A 253 12.14 -2.36 15.28
N ARG A 254 13.32 -2.16 15.93
CA ARG A 254 13.47 -2.33 17.38
C ARG A 254 12.59 -1.35 18.17
N GLN A 255 12.51 -0.09 17.76
CA GLN A 255 11.60 0.90 18.39
C GLN A 255 10.14 0.47 18.27
N THR A 256 9.76 -0.03 17.08
CA THR A 256 8.41 -0.56 16.81
C THR A 256 8.13 -1.77 17.69
N ASP A 257 9.12 -2.68 17.77
CA ASP A 257 9.03 -3.93 18.53
C ASP A 257 8.80 -3.67 20.02
N GLU A 258 9.54 -2.72 20.60
CA GLU A 258 9.39 -2.32 22.02
C GLU A 258 7.98 -1.80 22.31
N ILE A 259 7.44 -0.94 21.43
CA ILE A 259 6.08 -0.39 21.58
C ILE A 259 5.04 -1.53 21.51
N LEU A 260 5.16 -2.40 20.52
CA LEU A 260 4.21 -3.50 20.31
C LEU A 260 4.31 -4.54 21.43
N GLU A 261 5.52 -4.81 21.95
CA GLU A 261 5.73 -5.72 23.09
C GLU A 261 5.02 -5.18 24.33
N ASN A 262 5.19 -3.89 24.63
CA ASN A 262 4.54 -3.23 25.77
C ASN A 262 3.01 -3.33 25.65
N ILE A 263 2.48 -3.04 24.46
CA ILE A 263 1.03 -3.13 24.18
C ILE A 263 0.50 -4.55 24.42
N ILE A 264 1.21 -5.57 23.88
CA ILE A 264 0.80 -6.98 24.03
C ILE A 264 0.83 -7.38 25.51
N ASN A 265 1.87 -7.00 26.24
CA ASN A 265 2.02 -7.32 27.67
C ASN A 265 0.94 -6.64 28.52
N GLU A 266 0.70 -5.34 28.34
CA GLU A 266 -0.38 -4.61 29.02
C GLU A 266 -1.75 -5.25 28.76
N HIS A 267 -1.97 -5.68 27.51
CA HIS A 267 -3.22 -6.30 27.11
C HIS A 267 -3.42 -7.67 27.78
N LYS A 268 -2.38 -8.49 27.84
CA LYS A 268 -2.40 -9.79 28.56
C LYS A 268 -2.74 -9.60 30.05
N GLU A 269 -2.10 -8.63 30.71
CA GLU A 269 -2.36 -8.30 32.11
C GLU A 269 -3.82 -7.86 32.32
N ALA A 270 -4.32 -6.99 31.43
CA ALA A 270 -5.70 -6.50 31.48
C ALA A 270 -6.71 -7.64 31.27
N LYS A 271 -6.44 -8.54 30.30
CA LYS A 271 -7.28 -9.72 30.01
C LYS A 271 -7.36 -10.65 31.23
N TYR A 272 -6.19 -10.91 31.88
CA TYR A 272 -6.10 -11.73 33.09
C TYR A 272 -6.93 -11.14 34.23
N THR A 273 -6.89 -9.83 34.40
CA THR A 273 -7.65 -9.10 35.43
C THR A 273 -9.16 -9.14 35.16
N LYS A 274 -9.58 -8.94 33.90
CA LYS A 274 -11.00 -8.99 33.48
C LYS A 274 -11.59 -10.40 33.65
N ALA A 275 -10.83 -11.45 33.31
CA ALA A 275 -11.26 -12.84 33.48
C ALA A 275 -11.57 -13.16 34.93
N LYS A 276 -10.81 -12.58 35.87
CA LYS A 276 -11.07 -12.72 37.33
C LYS A 276 -12.34 -11.98 37.79
N ALA A 277 -12.73 -10.90 37.07
CA ALA A 277 -13.89 -10.08 37.44
C ALA A 277 -15.19 -10.48 36.73
N ASP A 278 -15.18 -11.52 35.90
CA ASP A 278 -16.31 -12.05 35.12
C ASP A 278 -17.04 -10.95 34.30
N GLN A 279 -16.28 -9.97 33.79
CA GLN A 279 -16.82 -8.88 32.97
C GLN A 279 -16.63 -9.18 31.50
N GLY A 280 -17.69 -9.70 30.86
CA GLY A 280 -17.72 -9.91 29.42
C GLY A 280 -17.66 -8.57 28.65
N GLY A 281 -16.79 -8.45 27.67
CA GLY A 281 -16.69 -7.28 26.80
C GLY A 281 -16.54 -7.71 25.33
N VAL A 282 -16.65 -6.73 24.42
CA VAL A 282 -16.39 -6.98 22.99
C VAL A 282 -14.89 -7.25 22.81
N GLU A 283 -14.56 -8.42 22.32
CA GLU A 283 -13.16 -8.79 21.99
C GLU A 283 -12.61 -7.87 20.91
N ASP A 284 -11.43 -7.35 21.14
CA ASP A 284 -10.68 -6.62 20.11
C ASP A 284 -9.80 -7.58 19.27
N LEU A 285 -9.08 -7.04 18.29
CA LEU A 285 -8.24 -7.83 17.38
C LEU A 285 -7.11 -8.57 18.13
N LEU A 286 -6.53 -7.93 19.14
CA LEU A 286 -5.44 -8.53 19.92
C LEU A 286 -5.95 -9.68 20.80
N ASP A 287 -7.15 -9.56 21.38
CA ASP A 287 -7.79 -10.66 22.12
C ASP A 287 -7.90 -11.93 21.25
N VAL A 288 -8.35 -11.75 19.99
CA VAL A 288 -8.49 -12.87 19.04
C VAL A 288 -7.12 -13.47 18.71
N LEU A 289 -6.10 -12.61 18.44
CA LEU A 289 -4.75 -13.11 18.09
C LEU A 289 -4.10 -13.87 19.26
N LEU A 290 -4.32 -13.43 20.49
CA LEU A 290 -3.81 -14.10 21.69
C LEU A 290 -4.38 -15.51 21.88
N ASN A 291 -5.60 -15.78 21.40
CA ASN A 291 -6.17 -17.12 21.43
C ASN A 291 -5.41 -18.11 20.52
N TYR A 292 -4.64 -17.63 19.55
CA TYR A 292 -3.81 -18.47 18.66
C TYR A 292 -2.35 -18.61 19.14
N GLU A 293 -1.96 -17.91 20.21
CA GLU A 293 -0.56 -17.98 20.72
C GLU A 293 -0.31 -19.33 21.44
N ASP A 294 -1.25 -19.79 22.21
CA ASP A 294 -1.08 -20.94 23.13
C ASP A 294 -1.47 -22.30 22.50
N GLY A 295 -1.63 -22.35 21.18
CA GLY A 295 -1.88 -23.61 20.48
C GLY A 295 -3.23 -24.27 20.80
N SER A 296 -4.25 -23.49 21.06
CA SER A 296 -5.64 -23.98 21.22
C SER A 296 -6.16 -24.66 19.95
N ASP A 297 -5.59 -24.30 18.80
CA ASP A 297 -5.80 -25.01 17.52
C ASP A 297 -4.53 -25.83 17.25
N GLN A 298 -4.60 -27.14 17.32
CA GLN A 298 -3.46 -28.06 17.21
C GLN A 298 -2.68 -27.94 15.88
N ASP A 299 -3.28 -27.31 14.86
CA ASP A 299 -2.72 -27.24 13.52
C ASP A 299 -1.99 -25.92 13.21
N PHE A 300 -2.22 -24.83 14.00
CA PHE A 300 -1.63 -23.53 13.67
C PHE A 300 -1.49 -22.63 14.91
N SER A 301 -0.28 -22.18 15.18
CA SER A 301 0.01 -21.22 16.25
C SER A 301 0.69 -19.98 15.71
N LEU A 302 0.48 -18.85 16.37
CA LEU A 302 1.09 -17.56 16.06
C LEU A 302 2.15 -17.22 17.11
N THR A 303 3.36 -16.95 16.65
CA THR A 303 4.41 -16.39 17.53
C THR A 303 4.08 -14.92 17.86
N LYS A 304 4.67 -14.37 18.91
CA LYS A 304 4.59 -12.93 19.24
C LYS A 304 4.98 -12.06 18.02
N ASN A 305 6.02 -12.45 17.30
CA ASN A 305 6.47 -11.73 16.10
C ASN A 305 5.41 -11.74 14.99
N ASN A 306 4.71 -12.85 14.81
CA ASN A 306 3.59 -12.94 13.87
C ASN A 306 2.46 -11.97 14.27
N MET A 307 2.10 -11.93 15.57
CA MET A 307 1.08 -11.02 16.07
C MET A 307 1.48 -9.56 15.86
N LYS A 308 2.73 -9.19 16.19
CA LYS A 308 3.26 -7.84 15.95
C LYS A 308 3.18 -7.46 14.47
N ALA A 309 3.55 -8.37 13.56
CA ALA A 309 3.47 -8.17 12.11
C ALA A 309 2.02 -7.93 11.64
N ILE A 310 1.07 -8.66 12.22
CA ILE A 310 -0.37 -8.53 11.90
C ILE A 310 -0.91 -7.19 12.40
N ILE A 311 -0.62 -6.83 13.62
CA ILE A 311 -1.06 -5.56 14.25
C ILE A 311 -0.52 -4.38 13.42
N LEU A 312 0.73 -4.39 13.10
CA LEU A 312 1.39 -3.33 12.32
C LEU A 312 0.76 -3.18 10.94
N VAL A 313 0.51 -4.27 10.29
CA VAL A 313 -0.15 -4.21 8.97
C VAL A 313 -1.61 -3.76 9.06
N UNK A 314 -2.19 -4.18 9.97
CA UNK A 314 -3.56 -3.76 10.14
C UNK A 314 -3.68 -2.28 10.40
N UNK A 315 -2.63 -1.73 11.01
CA UNK A 315 -2.57 -0.35 11.22
C UNK A 315 -2.04 0.41 10.01
N UNK A 316 -1.19 -0.16 9.14
CA UNK A 316 -0.69 0.40 7.92
C UNK A 316 -1.69 0.31 6.81
N UNK A 317 -2.52 -0.76 6.76
CA UNK A 317 -3.54 -0.98 5.75
C UNK A 317 -4.74 -0.06 5.97
N UNK A 318 -5.07 0.20 7.12
CA UNK A 318 -6.13 1.12 7.48
C UNK A 318 -5.75 2.59 7.22
N UNK A 319 -4.51 2.87 7.30
CA UNK A 319 -4.01 4.17 6.96
C UNK A 319 -3.96 4.41 5.47
N UNK A 320 -3.83 3.43 4.80
CA UNK A 320 -3.86 3.42 3.36
C UNK A 320 -5.28 3.71 2.84
N UNK A 321 -6.25 3.26 3.56
CA UNK A 321 -7.61 3.54 3.27
C UNK A 321 -8.02 4.99 3.63
N UNK A 322 -7.45 5.42 4.54
CA UNK A 322 -7.65 6.79 4.98
C UNK A 322 -6.94 7.84 4.12
N UNK A 323 -5.90 7.46 3.65
CA UNK A 323 -5.21 8.29 2.70
C UNK A 323 -6.00 8.44 1.42
N UNK A 324 -6.79 7.45 1.17
CA UNK A 324 -7.73 7.48 0.07
C UNK A 324 -8.92 8.43 0.38
N UNK A 325 -9.33 8.39 1.58
CA UNK A 325 -10.35 9.32 1.99
C UNK A 325 -9.89 10.77 1.98
N UNK A 326 -8.73 10.94 2.25
CA UNK A 326 -8.17 12.27 2.17
C UNK A 326 -7.92 12.74 0.75
N UNK A 327 -7.77 11.99 -0.08
CA UNK A 327 -7.67 12.30 -1.46
C UNK A 327 -9.05 12.52 -2.07
N UNK A 328 -9.97 11.90 -1.54
CA UNK A 328 -11.36 12.09 -1.84
C UNK A 328 -11.92 13.42 -1.34
N LEU A 329 -11.59 13.75 -0.20
CA LEU A 329 -12.05 15.02 0.37
C LEU A 329 -11.44 16.25 -0.34
N GLY A 330 -10.28 16.09 -0.89
CA GLY A 330 -9.65 17.18 -1.65
C GLY A 330 -10.29 17.48 -3.01
N ASN A 331 -11.14 16.63 -3.49
CA ASN A 331 -11.82 16.93 -4.76
C ASN A 331 -12.91 17.97 -4.51
N ALA A 332 -12.65 19.18 -4.99
CA ALA A 332 -13.49 20.37 -4.74
C ALA A 332 -14.93 20.22 -5.28
N GLN A 333 -15.13 19.38 -6.28
CA GLN A 333 -16.48 19.10 -6.83
C GLN A 333 -17.39 18.40 -5.80
N LEU A 334 -16.84 17.76 -4.77
CA LEU A 334 -17.63 17.24 -3.65
C LEU A 334 -18.40 18.34 -2.92
N PHE A 335 -17.88 19.57 -2.90
CA PHE A 335 -18.51 20.68 -2.19
C PHE A 335 -19.65 21.30 -3.00
N GLU A 336 -19.64 21.14 -4.33
CA GLU A 336 -20.73 21.55 -5.21
C GLU A 336 -21.92 20.59 -5.15
N ILE A 337 -21.68 19.33 -4.80
CA ILE A 337 -22.70 18.28 -4.66
C ILE A 337 -23.42 18.37 -3.30
N SER A 338 -23.03 19.30 -2.42
CA SER A 338 -23.70 19.49 -1.12
C SER A 338 -25.21 19.74 -1.25
N CYS A 339 -25.70 20.14 -2.42
CA CYS A 339 -27.14 20.32 -2.70
C CYS A 339 -27.89 18.97 -2.93
N GLN A 340 -27.22 17.84 -3.15
CA GLN A 340 -27.85 16.53 -3.40
C GLN A 340 -27.46 15.49 -2.33
N ARG A 341 -27.59 15.84 -1.09
CA ARG A 341 -26.97 15.22 0.09
C ARG A 341 -27.31 13.74 0.37
N ASN A 342 -28.42 13.21 -0.09
CA ASN A 342 -28.92 11.91 0.41
C ASN A 342 -28.72 10.68 -0.53
N SER A 343 -28.50 10.90 -1.78
CA SER A 343 -28.37 9.77 -2.72
C SER A 343 -26.96 9.52 -3.29
N UNK A 344 -26.20 10.28 -3.22
CA UNK A 344 -24.87 10.14 -3.86
C UNK A 344 -23.70 9.74 -2.96
N UNK A 345 -23.87 9.46 -1.67
CA UNK A 345 -22.83 9.10 -0.76
C UNK A 345 -22.10 7.81 -1.12
N UNK A 346 -22.75 6.95 -1.60
CA UNK A 346 -22.20 5.69 -2.01
C UNK A 346 -21.54 5.81 -3.36
N UNK A 347 -22.02 6.54 -4.16
CA UNK A 347 -21.46 6.77 -5.42
C UNK A 347 -20.28 7.71 -5.38
N UNK A 348 -20.27 8.62 -4.34
CA UNK A 348 -19.16 9.49 -4.13
C UNK A 348 -17.91 8.78 -3.58
N UNK A 349 -18.18 7.72 -2.82
CA UNK A 349 -17.09 6.89 -2.31
C UNK A 349 -16.57 5.94 -3.39
N UNK A 350 -17.35 5.55 -4.20
CA UNK A 350 -16.96 4.70 -5.27
C UNK A 350 -16.28 5.53 -6.38
N UNK A 351 -16.60 6.75 -6.60
CA UNK A 351 -15.99 7.64 -7.53
C UNK A 351 -14.62 8.11 -7.10
N UNK A 352 -14.44 8.24 -5.85
CA UNK A 352 -13.17 8.58 -5.29
C UNK A 352 -12.14 7.46 -5.30
N UNK A 353 -12.63 6.30 -5.17
CA UNK A 353 -11.84 5.14 -5.30
C UNK A 353 -11.57 4.75 -6.73
N UNK A 354 -12.28 5.30 -7.69
CA UNK A 354 -12.02 5.13 -9.07
C UNK A 354 -11.00 6.08 -9.60
N LEU A 355 -10.98 7.28 -9.23
CA LEU A 355 -10.03 8.33 -9.66
C LEU A 355 -8.74 8.25 -8.86
N HIS A 356 -8.80 7.99 -7.60
CA HIS A 356 -7.64 8.02 -6.71
C HIS A 356 -7.50 6.73 -5.91
N PRO A 357 -7.24 5.59 -6.57
CA PRO A 357 -6.99 4.35 -5.82
C PRO A 357 -5.78 4.54 -4.90
N PRO A 358 -5.90 4.19 -3.61
CA PRO A 358 -4.77 4.39 -2.66
C PRO A 358 -3.48 3.69 -3.09
N LEU A 359 -3.62 2.54 -3.73
CA LEU A 359 -2.50 1.76 -4.27
C LEU A 359 -2.66 1.66 -5.79
N PRO A 360 -2.25 2.72 -6.55
CA PRO A 360 -2.49 2.76 -8.01
C PRO A 360 -1.83 1.62 -8.79
N LEU A 361 -0.73 1.06 -8.26
CA LEU A 361 0.01 -0.05 -8.87
C LEU A 361 -0.25 -1.38 -8.15
N LEU A 362 -1.16 -1.41 -7.18
CA LEU A 362 -1.41 -2.50 -6.25
C LEU A 362 -0.10 -2.96 -5.57
N LEU A 363 -0.15 -4.01 -4.75
CA LEU A 363 1.06 -4.61 -4.21
C LEU A 363 1.66 -5.57 -5.25
N PRO A 364 2.97 -5.52 -5.49
CA PRO A 364 3.60 -6.33 -6.52
C PRO A 364 3.40 -7.83 -6.25
N ARG A 365 3.28 -8.59 -7.32
CA ARG A 365 3.18 -10.05 -7.30
C ARG A 365 4.48 -10.62 -7.87
N GLU A 366 4.74 -11.89 -7.62
CA GLU A 366 5.86 -12.62 -8.20
C GLU A 366 5.34 -13.90 -8.86
N CYS A 367 5.81 -14.17 -10.06
CA CYS A 367 5.49 -15.38 -10.79
C CYS A 367 6.16 -16.58 -10.09
N GLY A 368 5.37 -17.42 -9.43
CA GLY A 368 5.86 -18.62 -8.73
C GLY A 368 5.98 -19.84 -9.61
N GLN A 369 5.34 -19.84 -10.78
CA GLN A 369 5.42 -20.90 -11.77
C GLN A 369 5.22 -20.29 -13.15
N THR A 370 6.13 -20.62 -14.06
CA THR A 370 6.08 -20.13 -15.45
C THR A 370 4.68 -20.37 -16.06
N CYS A 371 4.12 -19.35 -16.70
CA CYS A 371 2.81 -19.42 -17.33
C CYS A 371 2.70 -18.40 -18.47
N GLU A 372 1.57 -18.40 -19.15
CA GLU A 372 1.30 -17.50 -20.26
C GLU A 372 0.23 -16.46 -19.84
N VAL A 373 0.45 -15.21 -20.25
CA VAL A 373 -0.52 -14.10 -20.05
C VAL A 373 -0.65 -13.37 -21.39
N ASN A 374 -1.85 -13.38 -21.96
CA ASN A 374 -2.18 -12.71 -23.22
C ASN A 374 -1.22 -13.11 -24.37
N GLY A 375 -0.85 -14.40 -24.44
CA GLY A 375 0.05 -14.92 -25.46
C GLY A 375 1.53 -14.69 -25.19
N TYR A 376 1.88 -14.11 -24.05
CA TYR A 376 3.27 -13.86 -23.65
C TYR A 376 3.71 -14.83 -22.56
N HIS A 377 4.92 -15.34 -22.71
CA HIS A 377 5.54 -16.23 -21.74
C HIS A 377 6.10 -15.42 -20.54
N ILE A 378 5.64 -15.73 -19.33
CA ILE A 378 6.08 -15.08 -18.10
C ILE A 378 6.91 -16.08 -17.29
N PRO A 379 8.23 -15.91 -17.24
CA PRO A 379 9.09 -16.80 -16.49
C PRO A 379 8.89 -16.71 -14.97
N ILE A 380 9.24 -17.80 -14.29
CA ILE A 380 9.32 -17.85 -12.82
C ILE A 380 10.19 -16.70 -12.29
N LYS A 381 9.87 -16.17 -11.12
CA LYS A 381 10.56 -15.04 -10.44
C LYS A 381 10.35 -13.67 -11.11
N THR A 382 9.60 -13.60 -12.21
CA THR A 382 9.23 -12.31 -12.80
C THR A 382 8.32 -11.56 -11.82
N LYS A 383 8.65 -10.30 -11.51
CA LYS A 383 7.76 -9.41 -10.75
C LYS A 383 6.60 -8.98 -11.65
N VAL A 384 5.41 -8.85 -11.09
CA VAL A 384 4.22 -8.41 -11.84
C VAL A 384 3.55 -7.27 -11.08
N ILE A 385 3.37 -6.17 -11.77
CA ILE A 385 2.72 -4.95 -11.29
C ILE A 385 1.42 -4.78 -12.08
N VAL A 386 0.31 -4.56 -11.40
CA VAL A 386 -0.98 -4.27 -12.06
C VAL A 386 -1.27 -2.79 -11.86
N ASN A 387 -1.32 -2.03 -12.95
CA ASN A 387 -1.63 -0.60 -12.93
C ASN A 387 -3.15 -0.40 -12.85
N ALA A 388 -3.71 -0.58 -11.65
CA ALA A 388 -5.14 -0.44 -11.38
C ALA A 388 -5.64 0.98 -11.71
N TRP A 389 -4.79 2.00 -11.50
CA TRP A 389 -5.09 3.39 -11.82
C TRP A 389 -5.32 3.59 -13.32
N ALA A 390 -4.46 2.98 -14.16
CA ALA A 390 -4.60 3.07 -15.62
C ALA A 390 -5.82 2.30 -16.12
N ILE A 391 -6.09 1.12 -15.53
CA ILE A 391 -7.25 0.28 -15.88
C ILE A 391 -8.56 1.03 -15.55
N ALA A 392 -8.62 1.70 -14.39
CA ALA A 392 -9.79 2.47 -13.96
C ALA A 392 -10.01 3.74 -14.82
N ARG A 393 -9.08 4.03 -15.74
CA ARG A 393 -9.16 5.17 -16.67
C ARG A 393 -9.15 4.76 -18.14
N ASP A 394 -9.40 3.49 -18.42
CA ASP A 394 -9.44 2.99 -19.79
C ASP A 394 -10.75 3.43 -20.46
N PRO A 395 -10.69 4.25 -21.54
CA PRO A 395 -11.89 4.74 -22.20
C PRO A 395 -12.73 3.65 -22.88
N THR A 396 -12.18 2.45 -23.03
CA THR A 396 -12.93 1.28 -23.50
C THR A 396 -14.07 0.91 -22.54
N TYR A 397 -13.89 1.15 -21.24
CA TYR A 397 -14.86 0.79 -20.20
C TYR A 397 -15.53 2.01 -19.56
N TRP A 398 -14.86 3.17 -19.58
CA TRP A 398 -15.26 4.36 -18.82
C TRP A 398 -15.43 5.58 -19.72
N THR A 399 -16.64 6.09 -19.85
CA THR A 399 -16.93 7.35 -20.54
C THR A 399 -16.36 8.50 -19.70
N GLU A 400 -15.63 9.43 -20.32
CA GLU A 400 -14.97 10.56 -19.65
C GLU A 400 -14.19 10.10 -18.39
N PRO A 401 -13.20 9.18 -18.53
CA PRO A 401 -12.57 8.50 -17.39
C PRO A 401 -11.84 9.42 -16.40
N GLU A 402 -11.43 10.61 -16.82
CA GLU A 402 -10.74 11.59 -15.96
C GLU A 402 -11.71 12.53 -15.21
N ARG A 403 -12.98 12.54 -15.62
CA ARG A 403 -13.99 13.43 -15.02
C ARG A 403 -14.52 12.84 -13.72
N PHE A 404 -14.66 13.71 -12.70
CA PHE A 404 -15.37 13.35 -11.48
C PHE A 404 -16.86 13.31 -11.80
N TYR A 405 -17.41 12.11 -11.92
CA TYR A 405 -18.80 11.87 -12.32
C TYR A 405 -19.35 10.69 -11.53
N PRO A 406 -19.82 10.91 -10.29
CA PRO A 406 -20.32 9.83 -9.42
C PRO A 406 -21.50 9.07 -10.00
N GLU A 407 -22.34 9.77 -10.78
CA GLU A 407 -23.57 9.21 -11.37
C GLU A 407 -23.27 8.03 -12.31
N ARG A 408 -22.03 7.89 -12.79
CA ARG A 408 -21.62 6.69 -13.59
C ARG A 408 -21.83 5.38 -12.87
N PHE A 409 -21.97 5.41 -11.54
CA PHE A 409 -22.17 4.21 -10.71
C PHE A 409 -23.64 3.96 -10.34
N ILE A 410 -24.60 4.82 -10.71
CA ILE A 410 -26.02 4.67 -10.33
C ILE A 410 -26.62 3.41 -10.96
N ASP A 411 -26.48 3.28 -12.28
CA ASP A 411 -27.07 2.16 -13.05
C ASP A 411 -26.10 1.01 -13.29
N ASN A 412 -24.88 1.10 -12.75
CA ASN A 412 -23.84 0.12 -12.97
C ASN A 412 -23.66 -0.82 -11.76
N THR A 413 -23.60 -2.10 -12.05
CA THR A 413 -23.38 -3.17 -11.06
C THR A 413 -21.90 -3.37 -10.71
N PHE A 414 -21.03 -2.38 -10.99
CA PHE A 414 -19.60 -2.51 -10.70
C PHE A 414 -19.37 -2.65 -9.20
N GLU A 415 -18.84 -3.78 -8.80
CA GLU A 415 -18.48 -4.09 -7.42
C GLU A 415 -16.95 -4.13 -7.26
N TYR A 416 -16.49 -3.58 -6.14
CA TYR A 416 -15.08 -3.60 -5.75
C TYR A 416 -14.62 -4.98 -5.24
N LYS A 417 -15.45 -6.01 -5.29
CA LYS A 417 -15.21 -7.36 -4.73
C LYS A 417 -14.28 -8.23 -5.61
N GLY A 418 -13.67 -7.65 -6.65
CA GLY A 418 -12.73 -8.35 -7.52
C GLY A 418 -13.38 -9.23 -8.60
N SER A 419 -14.66 -9.01 -8.90
CA SER A 419 -15.40 -9.61 -10.02
C SER A 419 -15.26 -8.78 -11.29
N HIS A 420 -15.15 -7.46 -11.14
CA HIS A 420 -15.04 -6.47 -12.22
C HIS A 420 -13.59 -5.99 -12.31
N PHE A 421 -12.86 -6.45 -13.33
CA PHE A 421 -11.44 -6.17 -13.49
C PHE A 421 -11.16 -4.77 -14.04
N GLU A 422 -12.19 -4.09 -14.53
CA GLU A 422 -12.20 -2.67 -14.89
C GLU A 422 -12.11 -1.79 -13.63
N TYR A 423 -12.47 -2.32 -12.47
CA TYR A 423 -12.56 -1.58 -11.20
C TYR A 423 -12.04 -2.43 -10.04
N THR A 424 -10.74 -2.35 -9.76
CA THR A 424 -10.08 -3.18 -8.74
C THR A 424 -9.30 -2.35 -7.71
N PRO A 425 -9.96 -1.40 -6.99
CA PRO A 425 -9.25 -0.56 -6.01
C PRO A 425 -8.65 -1.37 -4.84
N PHE A 426 -9.22 -2.54 -4.55
CA PHE A 426 -8.76 -3.44 -3.50
C PHE A 426 -8.04 -4.69 -4.06
N GLY A 427 -7.69 -4.66 -5.34
CA GLY A 427 -7.15 -5.83 -6.04
C GLY A 427 -8.23 -6.89 -6.29
N ALA A 428 -7.80 -8.11 -6.61
CA ALA A 428 -8.69 -9.23 -6.91
C ALA A 428 -8.00 -10.57 -6.59
N GLY A 429 -8.79 -11.65 -6.62
CA GLY A 429 -8.31 -13.01 -6.42
C GLY A 429 -7.93 -13.31 -4.98
N ARG A 430 -7.05 -14.29 -4.79
CA ARG A 430 -6.61 -14.75 -3.45
C ARG A 430 -6.03 -13.61 -2.61
N ARG A 431 -5.37 -12.64 -3.24
CA ARG A 431 -4.72 -11.50 -2.59
C ARG A 431 -5.59 -10.24 -2.51
N ILE A 432 -6.89 -10.34 -2.73
CA ILE A 432 -7.82 -9.22 -2.53
C ILE A 432 -7.72 -8.72 -1.08
N CYS A 433 -7.86 -7.42 -0.87
CA CYS A 433 -7.74 -6.81 0.45
C CYS A 433 -8.77 -7.38 1.42
N PRO A 434 -8.35 -7.98 2.55
CA PRO A 434 -9.31 -8.50 3.53
C PRO A 434 -10.00 -7.40 4.34
N GLY A 435 -9.39 -6.21 4.42
CA GLY A 435 -9.89 -5.07 5.20
C GLY A 435 -10.79 -4.10 4.43
N SER A 436 -11.19 -4.43 3.20
CA SER A 436 -11.99 -3.53 2.36
C SER A 436 -13.31 -3.10 3.04
N THR A 437 -14.03 -4.05 3.65
CA THR A 437 -15.28 -3.78 4.36
C THR A 437 -15.06 -2.83 5.54
N PHE A 438 -14.02 -3.08 6.35
CA PHE A 438 -13.68 -2.23 7.50
C PHE A 438 -13.34 -0.80 7.03
N GLY A 439 -12.51 -0.68 5.98
CA GLY A 439 -12.12 0.61 5.44
C GLY A 439 -13.30 1.40 4.88
N LEU A 440 -14.14 0.75 4.10
CA LEU A 440 -15.31 1.41 3.46
C LEU A 440 -16.32 1.89 4.50
N ARG A 441 -16.62 1.09 5.54
CA ARG A 441 -17.56 1.50 6.60
C ARG A 441 -17.10 2.78 7.32
N ASN A 442 -15.77 2.94 7.51
CA ASN A 442 -15.23 4.16 8.11
C ASN A 442 -15.37 5.36 7.15
N ILE A 443 -15.05 5.17 5.87
CA ILE A 443 -15.14 6.24 4.85
C ILE A 443 -16.59 6.68 4.67
N ASP A 444 -17.51 5.73 4.52
CA ASP A 444 -18.94 6.00 4.31
C ASP A 444 -19.50 6.85 5.46
N LEU A 445 -19.23 6.44 6.70
CA LEU A 445 -19.79 7.12 7.88
C LEU A 445 -19.21 8.54 8.04
N VAL A 446 -17.87 8.69 7.97
CA VAL A 446 -17.28 10.03 8.15
C VAL A 446 -17.69 10.98 7.02
N LEU A 447 -17.74 10.49 5.78
CA LEU A 447 -18.17 11.31 4.64
C LEU A 447 -19.63 11.77 4.80
N ALA A 448 -20.52 10.83 5.18
CA ALA A 448 -21.94 11.14 5.43
C ALA A 448 -22.06 12.21 6.52
N MET A 449 -21.35 12.07 7.64
CA MET A 449 -21.43 13.04 8.75
C MET A 449 -20.88 14.41 8.36
N LEU A 450 -19.75 14.47 7.64
CA LEU A 450 -19.16 15.73 7.20
C LEU A 450 -20.06 16.49 6.23
N LEU A 451 -20.69 15.79 5.29
CA LEU A 451 -21.61 16.39 4.31
C LEU A 451 -22.96 16.74 4.92
N TYR A 452 -23.43 16.00 5.92
CA TYR A 452 -24.73 16.24 6.58
C TYR A 452 -24.67 17.46 7.49
N HIS A 453 -23.62 17.61 8.29
CA HIS A 453 -23.56 18.63 9.34
C HIS A 453 -22.99 19.97 8.86
N PHE A 454 -22.20 20.00 7.79
CA PHE A 454 -21.45 21.21 7.42
C PHE A 454 -21.58 21.58 5.94
N ASP A 455 -21.61 22.89 5.70
CA ASP A 455 -21.20 23.48 4.41
C ASP A 455 -19.72 23.84 4.50
N TRP A 456 -19.02 23.72 3.38
CA TRP A 456 -17.58 23.86 3.32
C TRP A 456 -17.16 24.93 2.33
N LYS A 457 -16.17 25.75 2.69
CA LYS A 457 -15.57 26.74 1.80
C LYS A 457 -14.05 26.62 1.84
N LEU A 458 -13.41 26.97 0.74
CA LEU A 458 -11.96 27.10 0.69
C LEU A 458 -11.56 28.43 1.33
N PRO A 459 -10.44 28.47 2.09
CA PRO A 459 -9.96 29.73 2.67
C PRO A 459 -9.46 30.69 1.59
N SER A 460 -9.45 32.00 1.93
CA SER A 460 -8.84 33.06 1.11
C SER A 460 -9.42 33.23 -0.30
N GLY A 461 -10.69 32.81 -0.50
CA GLY A 461 -11.38 33.00 -1.77
C GLY A 461 -10.84 32.15 -2.93
N ILE A 462 -10.05 31.13 -2.64
CA ILE A 462 -9.58 30.15 -3.65
C ILE A 462 -10.80 29.45 -4.26
N ARG A 463 -10.88 29.42 -5.59
CA ARG A 463 -11.94 28.70 -6.28
C ARG A 463 -11.64 27.21 -6.33
N SER A 464 -12.68 26.39 -6.41
CA SER A 464 -12.57 24.93 -6.44
C SER A 464 -11.63 24.43 -7.57
N GLU A 465 -11.64 25.08 -8.73
CA GLU A 465 -10.81 24.71 -9.88
C GLU A 465 -9.31 25.02 -9.67
N GLU A 466 -9.01 25.95 -8.75
CA GLU A 466 -7.64 26.39 -8.45
C GLU A 466 -6.96 25.53 -7.39
N LEU A 467 -7.70 24.61 -6.76
CA LEU A 467 -7.16 23.75 -5.71
C LEU A 467 -6.12 22.79 -6.27
N ASP A 468 -4.89 22.84 -5.75
CA ASP A 468 -3.80 21.98 -6.21
C ASP A 468 -4.08 20.53 -5.78
N MET A 469 -4.34 19.67 -6.77
CA MET A 469 -4.60 18.24 -6.61
C MET A 469 -3.36 17.39 -6.89
N THR A 470 -2.16 17.98 -6.86
CA THR A 470 -0.89 17.26 -7.05
C THR A 470 -0.79 16.11 -6.05
N GLU A 471 -0.48 14.95 -6.58
CA GLU A 471 -0.33 13.71 -5.81
C GLU A 471 1.11 13.52 -5.36
N GLU A 472 1.31 13.14 -4.12
CA GLU A 472 2.58 12.62 -3.60
C GLU A 472 2.54 11.09 -3.66
N PHE A 473 3.49 10.53 -4.40
CA PHE A 473 3.59 9.07 -4.55
C PHE A 473 4.38 8.48 -3.37
N GLY A 474 3.85 7.40 -2.81
CA GLY A 474 4.48 6.60 -1.76
C GLY A 474 3.96 5.17 -1.87
N VAL A 475 3.94 4.43 -0.77
CA VAL A 475 3.24 3.13 -0.70
C VAL A 475 1.77 3.35 -1.05
N ALA A 476 1.18 4.40 -0.47
CA ALA A 476 -0.15 4.89 -0.85
C ALA A 476 0.00 6.29 -1.45
N VAL A 477 -0.78 6.56 -2.47
CA VAL A 477 -0.83 7.90 -3.09
C VAL A 477 -1.77 8.77 -2.25
N ARG A 478 -1.35 10.01 -2.02
CA ARG A 478 -2.16 11.01 -1.30
C ARG A 478 -2.00 12.37 -1.98
N ARG A 479 -2.88 13.28 -1.67
CA ARG A 479 -2.69 14.69 -2.04
C ARG A 479 -1.41 15.19 -1.34
N LYS A 480 -0.59 15.95 -2.05
CA LYS A 480 0.69 16.46 -1.55
C LYS A 480 0.48 17.38 -0.36
N ASP A 481 -0.40 18.36 -0.53
CA ASP A 481 -0.69 19.36 0.50
C ASP A 481 -1.95 19.01 1.30
N ASN A 482 -1.96 19.38 2.57
CA ASN A 482 -3.11 19.15 3.43
C ASN A 482 -4.30 20.03 2.97
N LEU A 483 -5.51 19.53 3.14
CA LEU A 483 -6.74 20.23 2.81
C LEU A 483 -7.17 21.13 3.96
N LEU A 484 -7.10 22.42 3.73
CA LEU A 484 -7.59 23.45 4.65
C LEU A 484 -8.99 23.86 4.20
N LEU A 485 -9.96 23.83 5.10
CA LEU A 485 -11.36 24.21 4.81
C LEU A 485 -11.95 25.03 5.94
N LEU A 486 -12.94 25.84 5.60
CA LEU A 486 -13.77 26.64 6.52
C LEU A 486 -15.10 25.90 6.70
N PRO A 487 -15.36 25.31 7.87
CA PRO A 487 -16.67 24.71 8.13
C PRO A 487 -17.71 25.79 8.47
N SER A 488 -18.94 25.60 8.01
CA SER A 488 -20.11 26.36 8.41
C SER A 488 -21.20 25.34 8.81
N VAL A 489 -21.66 25.43 10.04
CA VAL A 489 -22.68 24.49 10.56
C VAL A 489 -23.97 24.64 9.77
N TYR A 490 -24.41 23.57 9.14
CA TYR A 490 -25.70 23.53 8.38
C TYR A 490 -26.79 22.88 9.22
N HIS A 491 -26.57 21.66 9.72
CA HIS A 491 -27.50 21.02 10.67
C HIS A 491 -26.91 21.09 12.07
N ALA A 492 -27.63 21.73 12.98
CA ALA A 492 -27.24 21.83 14.39
C ALA A 492 -27.06 20.43 15.00
N LEU A 493 -26.03 20.30 15.83
CA LEU A 493 -25.80 19.09 16.58
C LEU A 493 -26.85 19.00 17.70
N ASN A 494 -27.69 17.98 17.68
CA ASN A 494 -28.55 17.70 18.83
C ASN A 494 -27.64 17.20 19.96
N VAL A 495 -27.31 18.10 20.88
CA VAL A 495 -26.52 17.77 22.06
C VAL A 495 -27.48 17.09 23.06
N THR A 496 -27.64 15.77 22.92
CA THR A 496 -28.26 14.95 23.96
C THR A 496 -27.19 14.22 24.73
#